data_5cbb945691ecc3f6b71951d37b3fe72e
#
_entry.id   5cbb945691ecc3f6b71951d37b3fe72e
#
_cell.length_a   1.000
_cell.length_b   1.000
_cell.length_c   1.000
_cell.angle_alpha   90.00
_cell.angle_beta   90.00
_cell.angle_gamma   90.00
#
_symmetry.space_group_name_H-M   'P 1'
#
loop_
_entity.id
_entity.type
_entity.pdbx_description
1 polymer ?
#
loop_
_entity_poly.entity_id
_entity_poly.type
_entity_poly.pdbx_seq_one_letter_code
_entity_poly.pdbx_strand_id
1 'polypeptide(L)'
;MSKVQVDTIDTRSGTSTMQIGSTNTSTINIGVSGDTVNIPAGVTIANAGTATGFGSSVLCDPFFHATRSGSHNIADQTNSVIPFNAEVSDTDSAFDTSTYRFTVPSGKAGRYFFYTHIGSDDGNSFNFYNVKIRKNGSRVRS
;
A
#
# COMPACT_ATOMS: atom_id res chain seq x y z
N MET A 1 -35.75 -11.66 24.35
CA MET A 1 -34.97 -10.58 23.68
C MET A 1 -35.92 -9.41 23.41
N SER A 2 -35.55 -8.22 23.82
CA SER A 2 -36.33 -7.00 23.49
C SER A 2 -35.90 -6.50 22.12
N LYS A 3 -36.85 -6.16 21.25
CA LYS A 3 -36.61 -5.58 19.94
C LYS A 3 -37.36 -4.26 19.83
N VAL A 4 -36.71 -3.25 19.20
CA VAL A 4 -37.37 -2.03 18.76
C VAL A 4 -37.46 -2.12 17.24
N GLN A 5 -38.69 -2.05 16.70
CA GLN A 5 -38.93 -2.04 15.26
C GLN A 5 -39.50 -0.68 14.88
N VAL A 6 -38.78 0.04 14.06
CA VAL A 6 -39.14 1.39 13.61
C VAL A 6 -38.66 1.58 12.17
N ASP A 7 -39.38 2.37 11.39
CA ASP A 7 -39.02 2.66 10.00
C ASP A 7 -37.88 3.69 9.91
N THR A 8 -37.78 4.57 10.88
CA THR A 8 -36.75 5.63 10.91
C THR A 8 -36.34 5.91 12.34
N ILE A 9 -35.04 6.14 12.54
CA ILE A 9 -34.48 6.65 13.79
C ILE A 9 -33.84 8.00 13.46
N ASP A 10 -34.34 9.06 14.04
CA ASP A 10 -33.88 10.42 13.80
C ASP A 10 -33.55 11.11 15.12
N THR A 11 -32.78 12.19 15.04
CA THR A 11 -32.47 13.00 16.20
C THR A 11 -33.68 13.83 16.64
N ARG A 12 -33.88 13.96 17.94
CA ARG A 12 -34.87 14.89 18.47
C ARG A 12 -34.52 16.31 18.05
N SER A 13 -35.52 17.12 17.74
CA SER A 13 -35.37 18.54 17.43
C SER A 13 -34.49 19.25 18.48
N GLY A 14 -33.48 19.97 18.01
CA GLY A 14 -32.53 20.71 18.85
C GLY A 14 -31.26 19.94 19.25
N THR A 15 -31.09 18.68 18.83
CA THR A 15 -29.85 17.94 19.02
C THR A 15 -29.15 17.68 17.67
N SER A 16 -27.84 17.80 17.62
CA SER A 16 -27.04 17.54 16.40
C SER A 16 -26.33 16.20 16.44
N THR A 17 -26.48 15.41 17.51
CA THR A 17 -25.77 14.16 17.70
C THR A 17 -26.73 13.04 18.05
N MET A 18 -26.64 11.92 17.34
CA MET A 18 -27.23 10.64 17.71
C MET A 18 -26.11 9.71 18.21
N GLN A 19 -26.20 9.29 19.45
CA GLN A 19 -25.25 8.32 20.01
C GLN A 19 -25.86 6.94 20.01
N ILE A 20 -25.16 5.97 19.41
CA ILE A 20 -25.51 4.54 19.43
C ILE A 20 -24.42 3.81 20.20
N GLY A 21 -24.79 3.21 21.31
CA GLY A 21 -23.88 2.55 22.24
C GLY A 21 -23.60 3.34 23.49
N SER A 22 -23.00 2.69 24.46
CA SER A 22 -22.62 3.22 25.77
C SER A 22 -21.25 2.68 26.17
N THR A 23 -20.78 3.05 27.37
CA THR A 23 -19.52 2.55 27.94
C THR A 23 -19.44 1.02 28.06
N ASN A 24 -20.59 0.35 28.11
CA ASN A 24 -20.67 -1.10 28.23
C ASN A 24 -20.97 -1.82 26.89
N THR A 25 -21.08 -1.08 25.79
CA THR A 25 -21.31 -1.65 24.47
C THR A 25 -20.01 -2.13 23.87
N SER A 26 -19.83 -3.44 23.73
CA SER A 26 -18.63 -4.03 23.13
C SER A 26 -18.69 -4.13 21.61
N THR A 27 -19.88 -4.28 21.04
CA THR A 27 -20.08 -4.45 19.60
C THR A 27 -21.39 -3.81 19.15
N ILE A 28 -21.36 -3.11 18.04
CA ILE A 28 -22.54 -2.62 17.31
C ILE A 28 -22.52 -3.25 15.93
N ASN A 29 -23.49 -4.09 15.61
CA ASN A 29 -23.68 -4.67 14.28
C ASN A 29 -24.68 -3.82 13.50
N ILE A 30 -24.29 -3.34 12.32
CA ILE A 30 -25.15 -2.59 11.40
C ILE A 30 -25.29 -3.44 10.14
N GLY A 31 -26.50 -4.01 9.95
CA GLY A 31 -26.80 -4.90 8.83
C GLY A 31 -26.34 -6.36 9.04
N VAL A 32 -26.73 -7.20 8.10
CA VAL A 32 -26.33 -8.60 7.97
C VAL A 32 -25.81 -8.85 6.55
N SER A 33 -25.38 -10.08 6.26
CA SER A 33 -24.89 -10.43 4.92
C SER A 33 -25.92 -10.11 3.84
N GLY A 34 -25.53 -9.30 2.85
CA GLY A 34 -26.38 -8.82 1.76
C GLY A 34 -26.94 -7.41 1.97
N ASP A 35 -26.85 -6.85 3.17
CA ASP A 35 -27.29 -5.48 3.43
C ASP A 35 -26.24 -4.45 2.94
N THR A 36 -26.72 -3.25 2.63
CA THR A 36 -25.89 -2.11 2.25
C THR A 36 -26.01 -1.00 3.29
N VAL A 37 -24.87 -0.54 3.82
CA VAL A 37 -24.79 0.70 4.59
C VAL A 37 -24.42 1.83 3.64
N ASN A 38 -25.38 2.72 3.33
CA ASN A 38 -25.16 3.84 2.43
C ASN A 38 -24.68 5.07 3.20
N ILE A 39 -23.52 5.58 2.81
CA ILE A 39 -22.95 6.85 3.31
C ILE A 39 -23.06 7.86 2.16
N PRO A 40 -23.99 8.83 2.20
CA PRO A 40 -24.14 9.80 1.11
C PRO A 40 -22.91 10.65 0.87
N ALA A 41 -22.84 11.25 -0.31
CA ALA A 41 -21.77 12.20 -0.65
C ALA A 41 -21.77 13.39 0.33
N GLY A 42 -20.59 13.84 0.73
CA GLY A 42 -20.38 14.93 1.69
C GLY A 42 -20.42 14.51 3.17
N VAL A 43 -20.73 13.25 3.47
CA VAL A 43 -20.65 12.70 4.83
C VAL A 43 -19.24 12.21 5.12
N THR A 44 -18.72 12.52 6.28
CA THR A 44 -17.39 12.07 6.74
C THR A 44 -17.54 10.94 7.75
N ILE A 45 -16.77 9.87 7.56
CA ILE A 45 -16.57 8.84 8.59
C ILE A 45 -15.29 9.19 9.35
N ALA A 46 -15.42 9.73 10.56
CA ALA A 46 -14.30 9.98 11.44
C ALA A 46 -14.00 8.71 12.25
N ASN A 47 -12.88 8.05 11.95
CA ASN A 47 -12.43 6.88 12.69
C ASN A 47 -11.16 7.21 13.48
N ALA A 48 -11.25 7.21 14.81
CA ALA A 48 -10.12 7.41 15.71
C ALA A 48 -9.44 6.07 16.12
N GLY A 49 -10.06 4.95 15.77
CA GLY A 49 -9.54 3.60 16.06
C GLY A 49 -8.97 2.91 14.81
N THR A 50 -8.76 1.61 14.91
CA THR A 50 -8.34 0.79 13.77
C THR A 50 -9.55 0.46 12.88
N ALA A 51 -9.50 0.84 11.62
CA ALA A 51 -10.47 0.44 10.60
C ALA A 51 -10.00 -0.85 9.92
N THR A 52 -10.81 -1.90 9.97
CA THR A 52 -10.57 -3.16 9.26
C THR A 52 -11.70 -3.43 8.29
N GLY A 53 -11.41 -3.99 7.11
CA GLY A 53 -12.44 -4.35 6.13
C GLY A 53 -12.98 -3.21 5.26
N PHE A 54 -12.52 -1.99 5.42
CA PHE A 54 -12.81 -0.89 4.49
C PHE A 54 -11.93 -1.01 3.25
N GLY A 55 -12.15 -1.96 2.41
CA GLY A 55 -11.42 -2.16 1.16
C GLY A 55 -9.92 -1.78 1.24
N SER A 56 -9.08 -2.46 0.57
CA SER A 56 -7.66 -2.08 0.49
C SER A 56 -7.55 -0.58 0.23
N SER A 57 -6.94 0.15 1.13
CA SER A 57 -6.74 1.59 0.98
C SER A 57 -6.16 1.90 -0.40
N VAL A 58 -6.56 3.01 -0.96
CA VAL A 58 -6.09 3.61 -2.21
C VAL A 58 -4.57 3.89 -2.19
N LEU A 59 -3.89 3.59 -1.11
CA LEU A 59 -2.44 3.67 -1.00
C LEU A 59 -1.83 2.46 -1.71
N CYS A 60 -0.88 2.72 -2.58
CA CYS A 60 -0.02 1.68 -3.16
C CYS A 60 0.75 1.01 -2.02
N ASP A 61 0.22 -0.09 -1.51
CA ASP A 61 0.76 -0.81 -0.36
C ASP A 61 0.84 -2.30 -0.68
N PRO A 62 2.02 -2.92 -0.64
CA PRO A 62 3.31 -2.33 -0.24
C PRO A 62 3.92 -1.38 -1.28
N PHE A 63 4.60 -0.36 -0.81
CA PHE A 63 5.33 0.61 -1.60
C PHE A 63 6.76 0.74 -1.07
N PHE A 64 7.73 0.82 -1.96
CA PHE A 64 9.09 1.18 -1.59
C PHE A 64 9.69 2.17 -2.59
N HIS A 65 10.61 2.97 -2.10
CA HIS A 65 11.47 3.84 -2.88
C HIS A 65 12.90 3.68 -2.36
N ALA A 66 13.79 3.23 -3.20
CA ALA A 66 15.20 3.11 -2.88
C ALA A 66 16.06 3.77 -3.95
N THR A 67 17.16 4.34 -3.52
CA THR A 67 18.14 5.03 -4.38
C THR A 67 19.52 4.41 -4.24
N ARG A 68 20.40 4.73 -5.15
CA ARG A 68 21.82 4.43 -5.06
C ARG A 68 22.55 5.63 -4.51
N SER A 69 23.28 5.45 -3.43
CA SER A 69 24.23 6.42 -2.91
C SER A 69 25.60 6.18 -3.54
N GLY A 70 26.11 7.17 -4.27
CA GLY A 70 27.38 7.12 -4.99
C GLY A 70 27.33 6.34 -6.31
N SER A 71 28.47 6.28 -7.02
CA SER A 71 28.61 5.59 -8.29
C SER A 71 28.78 4.07 -8.12
N HIS A 72 28.49 3.32 -9.17
CA HIS A 72 28.68 1.87 -9.25
C HIS A 72 29.34 1.52 -10.57
N ASN A 73 30.56 1.03 -10.51
CA ASN A 73 31.28 0.63 -11.69
C ASN A 73 30.86 -0.78 -12.14
N ILE A 74 30.52 -0.92 -13.39
CA ILE A 74 30.19 -2.18 -14.02
C ILE A 74 31.29 -2.47 -15.04
N ALA A 75 31.98 -3.60 -14.92
CA ALA A 75 32.98 -4.01 -15.87
C ALA A 75 32.31 -4.33 -17.23
N ASP A 76 33.07 -4.11 -18.32
CA ASP A 76 32.60 -4.37 -19.67
C ASP A 76 32.12 -5.82 -19.83
N GLN A 77 31.06 -6.01 -20.61
CA GLN A 77 30.43 -7.31 -20.91
C GLN A 77 29.98 -8.11 -19.67
N THR A 78 29.83 -7.49 -18.50
CA THR A 78 29.37 -8.16 -17.29
C THR A 78 27.93 -7.79 -16.93
N ASN A 79 27.25 -8.73 -16.26
CA ASN A 79 25.98 -8.45 -15.62
C ASN A 79 26.22 -8.16 -14.13
N SER A 80 25.82 -7.00 -13.66
CA SER A 80 25.91 -6.63 -12.26
C SER A 80 24.52 -6.28 -11.70
N VAL A 81 24.31 -6.54 -10.42
CA VAL A 81 23.13 -6.05 -9.72
C VAL A 81 23.41 -4.60 -9.35
N ILE A 82 22.49 -3.70 -9.67
CA ILE A 82 22.57 -2.32 -9.22
C ILE A 82 22.25 -2.27 -7.73
N PRO A 83 23.20 -1.86 -6.89
CA PRO A 83 22.99 -1.85 -5.44
C PRO A 83 22.24 -0.59 -5.01
N PHE A 84 20.91 -0.64 -4.98
CA PHE A 84 20.07 0.39 -4.38
C PHE A 84 20.19 0.31 -2.86
N ASN A 85 21.18 0.99 -2.30
CA ASN A 85 21.62 0.85 -0.92
C ASN A 85 21.12 1.94 0.03
N ALA A 86 20.33 2.87 -0.48
CA ALA A 86 19.72 3.94 0.31
C ALA A 86 18.20 3.87 0.17
N GLU A 87 17.53 3.51 1.24
CA GLU A 87 16.09 3.50 1.32
C GLU A 87 15.57 4.90 1.61
N VAL A 88 14.58 5.34 0.86
CA VAL A 88 13.88 6.61 1.06
C VAL A 88 12.52 6.37 1.74
N SER A 89 11.83 5.32 1.36
CA SER A 89 10.55 4.92 1.94
C SER A 89 10.29 3.44 1.67
N ASP A 90 9.76 2.75 2.66
CA ASP A 90 9.27 1.37 2.56
C ASP A 90 8.15 1.16 3.58
N THR A 91 6.93 0.85 3.12
CA THR A 91 5.76 0.75 4.01
C THR A 91 5.69 -0.55 4.80
N ASP A 92 6.30 -1.61 4.31
CA ASP A 92 6.21 -2.96 4.90
C ASP A 92 7.58 -3.58 5.20
N SER A 93 8.66 -2.80 5.17
CA SER A 93 10.03 -3.32 5.25
C SER A 93 10.26 -4.45 4.23
N ALA A 94 9.72 -4.26 3.02
CA ALA A 94 9.68 -5.25 1.97
C ALA A 94 10.89 -5.20 1.02
N PHE A 95 11.64 -4.09 1.06
CA PHE A 95 12.87 -3.90 0.30
C PHE A 95 14.10 -4.04 1.21
N ASP A 96 14.97 -4.94 0.86
CA ASP A 96 16.21 -5.20 1.60
C ASP A 96 17.40 -4.52 0.90
N THR A 97 17.96 -3.50 1.53
CA THR A 97 19.12 -2.76 1.04
C THR A 97 20.44 -3.53 1.08
N SER A 98 20.49 -4.68 1.73
CA SER A 98 21.67 -5.55 1.76
C SER A 98 21.70 -6.53 0.59
N THR A 99 20.54 -6.99 0.17
CA THR A 99 20.38 -7.90 -0.97
C THR A 99 19.84 -7.21 -2.23
N TYR A 100 19.41 -5.96 -2.11
CA TYR A 100 18.83 -5.11 -3.19
C TYR A 100 17.58 -5.76 -3.81
N ARG A 101 16.73 -6.31 -2.93
CA ARG A 101 15.57 -7.11 -3.34
C ARG A 101 14.31 -6.62 -2.64
N PHE A 102 13.26 -6.52 -3.43
CA PHE A 102 11.91 -6.43 -2.92
C PHE A 102 11.32 -7.83 -2.76
N THR A 103 10.75 -8.09 -1.60
CA THR A 103 10.04 -9.35 -1.32
C THR A 103 8.59 -9.03 -1.02
N VAL A 104 7.67 -9.64 -1.77
CA VAL A 104 6.24 -9.44 -1.56
C VAL A 104 5.85 -9.90 -0.16
N PRO A 105 5.30 -9.02 0.69
CA PRO A 105 4.88 -9.39 2.04
C PRO A 105 3.78 -10.45 2.04
N SER A 106 3.71 -11.22 3.11
CA SER A 106 2.67 -12.24 3.28
C SER A 106 1.27 -11.62 3.21
N GLY A 107 0.36 -12.25 2.48
CA GLY A 107 -1.00 -11.76 2.28
C GLY A 107 -1.16 -10.64 1.26
N LYS A 108 -0.06 -10.12 0.68
CA LYS A 108 -0.09 -9.04 -0.31
C LYS A 108 0.25 -9.49 -1.73
N ALA A 109 -0.07 -10.73 -2.08
CA ALA A 109 0.08 -11.21 -3.44
C ALA A 109 -0.80 -10.41 -4.42
N GLY A 110 -0.23 -9.99 -5.55
CA GLY A 110 -0.96 -9.14 -6.49
C GLY A 110 -0.14 -8.74 -7.71
N ARG A 111 -0.60 -7.70 -8.38
CA ARG A 111 0.11 -7.06 -9.48
C ARG A 111 0.90 -5.88 -8.94
N TYR A 112 2.17 -5.78 -9.32
CA TYR A 112 3.09 -4.74 -8.91
C TYR A 112 3.59 -3.99 -10.12
N PHE A 113 3.73 -2.67 -9.98
CA PHE A 113 4.40 -1.83 -10.94
C PHE A 113 5.79 -1.47 -10.41
N PHE A 114 6.82 -1.66 -11.22
CA PHE A 114 8.18 -1.27 -10.91
C PHE A 114 8.69 -0.26 -11.92
N TYR A 115 9.26 0.81 -11.44
CA TYR A 115 9.93 1.83 -12.23
C TYR A 115 11.37 1.99 -11.74
N THR A 116 12.30 2.14 -12.65
CA THR A 116 13.68 2.48 -12.32
C THR A 116 14.23 3.50 -13.32
N HIS A 117 15.02 4.43 -12.81
CA HIS A 117 15.80 5.35 -13.61
C HIS A 117 17.28 5.15 -13.29
N ILE A 118 18.09 4.95 -14.32
CA ILE A 118 19.53 4.75 -14.20
C ILE A 118 20.20 5.72 -15.17
N GLY A 119 20.99 6.62 -14.60
CA GLY A 119 21.89 7.49 -15.34
C GLY A 119 23.27 6.86 -15.46
N SER A 120 23.96 7.12 -16.55
CA SER A 120 25.38 6.84 -16.69
C SER A 120 26.13 8.15 -16.77
N ASP A 121 27.26 8.21 -16.06
CA ASP A 121 28.14 9.37 -16.00
C ASP A 121 29.47 9.12 -16.72
N ASP A 122 29.49 8.15 -17.62
CA ASP A 122 30.69 7.87 -18.39
C ASP A 122 30.76 8.78 -19.60
N GLY A 123 31.72 9.73 -19.58
CA GLY A 123 31.97 10.66 -20.67
C GLY A 123 32.54 10.01 -21.95
N ASN A 124 32.65 8.68 -22.00
CA ASN A 124 33.16 7.92 -23.13
C ASN A 124 32.16 6.87 -23.62
N SER A 125 31.95 6.87 -24.89
CA SER A 125 31.26 5.95 -25.79
C SER A 125 30.69 4.67 -25.17
N PHE A 126 29.42 4.72 -24.71
CA PHE A 126 28.65 3.49 -24.55
C PHE A 126 28.26 2.94 -25.92
N ASN A 127 28.62 1.72 -26.19
CA ASN A 127 28.02 1.00 -27.30
C ASN A 127 26.64 0.48 -26.95
N PHE A 128 26.43 0.04 -25.70
CA PHE A 128 25.15 -0.55 -25.31
C PHE A 128 25.09 -0.82 -23.80
N TYR A 129 23.97 -0.47 -23.15
CA TYR A 129 23.62 -0.99 -21.84
C TYR A 129 22.20 -1.52 -21.81
N ASN A 130 21.92 -2.52 -20.99
CA ASN A 130 20.61 -3.12 -20.84
C ASN A 130 20.25 -3.28 -19.38
N VAL A 131 19.21 -2.59 -18.96
CA VAL A 131 18.66 -2.70 -17.61
C VAL A 131 17.58 -3.78 -17.60
N LYS A 132 17.60 -4.64 -16.60
CA LYS A 132 16.68 -5.78 -16.50
C LYS A 132 16.13 -5.89 -15.10
N ILE A 133 14.82 -5.94 -14.97
CA ILE A 133 14.16 -6.35 -13.74
C ILE A 133 14.08 -7.88 -13.74
N ARG A 134 14.38 -8.50 -12.60
CA ARG A 134 14.32 -9.95 -12.43
C ARG A 134 13.28 -10.33 -11.38
N LYS A 135 12.51 -11.36 -11.65
CA LYS A 135 11.61 -12.00 -10.69
C LYS A 135 12.15 -13.39 -10.37
N ASN A 136 12.43 -13.67 -9.11
CA ASN A 136 12.98 -14.95 -8.65
C ASN A 136 14.22 -15.39 -9.46
N GLY A 137 15.12 -14.45 -9.76
CA GLY A 137 16.35 -14.69 -10.53
C GLY A 137 16.17 -14.73 -12.06
N SER A 138 14.96 -14.84 -12.57
CA SER A 138 14.65 -14.87 -13.99
C SER A 138 14.30 -13.47 -14.53
N ARG A 139 14.64 -13.22 -15.82
CA ARG A 139 14.22 -11.98 -16.49
C ARG A 139 12.70 -11.90 -16.57
N VAL A 140 12.15 -10.76 -16.20
CA VAL A 140 10.78 -10.41 -16.59
C VAL A 140 10.82 -10.04 -18.07
N ARG A 141 10.11 -10.77 -18.90
CA ARG A 141 9.94 -10.42 -20.32
C ARG A 141 8.75 -9.48 -20.43
N SER A 142 8.92 -8.40 -21.14
CA SER A 142 7.85 -7.57 -21.67
C SER A 142 7.30 -8.22 -22.93
#